data_e4470dd2fb10f0e21f4adf3021ad4475
#
_entry.id   e4470dd2fb10f0e21f4adf3021ad4475
#
_cell.length_a   1.000
_cell.length_b   1.000
_cell.length_c   1.000
_cell.angle_alpha   90.00
_cell.angle_beta   90.00
_cell.angle_gamma   90.00
#
_symmetry.space_group_name_H-M   'P 1'
#
loop_
_entity.id
_entity.type
_entity.pdbx_description
1 polymer ?
#
loop_
_entity_poly.entity_id
_entity_poly.type
_entity_poly.pdbx_seq_one_letter_code
_entity_poly.pdbx_strand_id
1 'polypeptide(L)' 'SHKPVGGNNYNLNELKRELEYAVEQQEFEKAVEIRDRIKMIEQNKGKVEELQSKMKEAIEKQDFESAIQIRDEINKLNK' A
#
# COMPACT_ATOMS: atom_id res chain seq x y z
N SER A 1 -8.76 -16.99 12.76
CA SER A 1 -9.36 -16.05 11.90
C SER A 1 -8.64 -16.03 10.56
N HIS A 2 -9.37 -15.68 9.57
CA HIS A 2 -8.82 -15.68 8.26
C HIS A 2 -8.70 -14.29 7.75
N LYS A 3 -7.89 -14.15 6.78
CA LYS A 3 -7.63 -12.88 6.24
C LYS A 3 -8.50 -12.58 5.11
N PRO A 4 -8.84 -11.34 4.94
CA PRO A 4 -9.55 -10.97 3.74
C PRO A 4 -8.66 -11.23 2.56
N VAL A 5 -9.29 -11.59 1.52
CA VAL A 5 -8.60 -11.89 0.33
C VAL A 5 -8.47 -10.61 -0.43
N GLY A 6 -7.57 -9.94 -0.34
CA GLY A 6 -7.53 -8.73 -1.05
C GLY A 6 -6.15 -8.27 -1.31
N GLY A 7 -5.30 -9.15 -1.35
CA GLY A 7 -4.00 -8.81 -1.76
C GLY A 7 -3.32 -7.73 -0.93
N ASN A 8 -3.73 -6.53 -1.06
CA ASN A 8 -3.05 -5.41 -0.46
C ASN A 8 -3.65 -4.91 0.82
N ASN A 9 -4.57 -5.66 1.36
CA ASN A 9 -5.22 -5.22 2.58
C ASN A 9 -4.49 -5.71 3.79
N TYR A 10 -3.21 -5.47 3.82
CA TYR A 10 -2.45 -5.77 5.01
C TYR A 10 -2.77 -4.74 6.06
N ASN A 11 -3.00 -5.23 7.25
CA ASN A 11 -3.21 -4.34 8.38
C ASN A 11 -1.84 -3.88 8.87
N LEU A 12 -1.53 -2.63 8.65
CA LEU A 12 -0.24 -2.09 9.07
C LEU A 12 -0.04 -2.21 10.57
N ASN A 13 -1.11 -2.10 11.34
CA ASN A 13 -0.98 -2.24 12.78
C ASN A 13 -0.54 -3.65 13.17
N GLU A 14 -1.06 -4.65 12.47
CA GLU A 14 -0.63 -6.01 12.72
C GLU A 14 0.83 -6.22 12.36
N LEU A 15 1.24 -5.68 11.23
CA LEU A 15 2.63 -5.79 10.82
C LEU A 15 3.56 -5.11 11.81
N LYS A 16 3.15 -3.96 12.31
CA LYS A 16 3.97 -3.26 13.29
C LYS A 16 4.10 -4.04 14.59
N ARG A 17 3.01 -4.70 14.99
CA ARG A 17 3.09 -5.56 16.17
C ARG A 17 3.99 -6.77 15.94
N GLU A 18 3.89 -7.35 14.74
CA GLU A 18 4.77 -8.46 14.41
C GLU A 18 6.23 -8.03 14.42
N LEU A 19 6.48 -6.81 13.96
CA LEU A 19 7.82 -6.27 13.99
C LEU A 19 8.34 -6.15 15.43
N GLU A 20 7.52 -5.61 16.30
CA GLU A 20 7.90 -5.48 17.70
C GLU A 20 8.22 -6.85 18.31
N TYR A 21 7.37 -7.81 18.02
CA TYR A 21 7.57 -9.15 18.54
C TYR A 21 8.87 -9.76 18.01
N ALA A 22 9.12 -9.61 16.73
CA ALA A 22 10.33 -10.15 16.14
C ALA A 22 11.57 -9.52 16.79
N VAL A 23 11.52 -8.22 17.05
CA VAL A 23 12.64 -7.55 17.70
C VAL A 23 12.82 -8.05 19.12
N GLU A 24 11.72 -8.22 19.87
CA GLU A 24 11.80 -8.74 21.21
C GLU A 24 12.40 -10.15 21.25
N GLN A 25 12.07 -10.95 20.25
CA GLN A 25 12.60 -12.30 20.16
C GLN A 25 13.97 -12.33 19.50
N GLN A 26 14.51 -11.19 19.15
CA GLN A 26 15.80 -11.06 18.49
C GLN A 26 15.86 -11.81 17.16
N GLU A 27 14.71 -11.91 16.51
CA GLU A 27 14.62 -12.45 15.16
C GLU A 27 14.83 -11.32 14.17
N PHE A 28 16.07 -10.87 14.08
CA PHE A 28 16.34 -9.62 13.36
C PHE A 28 16.20 -9.78 11.85
N GLU A 29 16.45 -10.94 11.31
CA GLU A 29 16.25 -11.16 9.89
C GLU A 29 14.78 -11.05 9.52
N LYS A 30 13.93 -11.60 10.36
CA LYS A 30 12.51 -11.48 10.17
C LYS A 30 12.05 -10.03 10.33
N ALA A 31 12.65 -9.35 11.31
CA ALA A 31 12.33 -7.96 11.53
C ALA A 31 12.64 -7.10 10.31
N VAL A 32 13.75 -7.39 9.63
CA VAL A 32 14.09 -6.67 8.41
C VAL A 32 13.04 -6.89 7.34
N GLU A 33 12.59 -8.12 7.16
CA GLU A 33 11.58 -8.41 6.15
C GLU A 33 10.27 -7.68 6.45
N ILE A 34 9.87 -7.67 7.72
CA ILE A 34 8.63 -7.02 8.09
C ILE A 34 8.76 -5.51 7.92
N ARG A 35 9.88 -4.95 8.35
CA ARG A 35 10.12 -3.53 8.20
C ARG A 35 10.03 -3.09 6.74
N ASP A 36 10.66 -3.87 5.86
CA ASP A 36 10.66 -3.53 4.44
C ASP A 36 9.27 -3.63 3.85
N ARG A 37 8.47 -4.59 4.31
CA ARG A 37 7.10 -4.72 3.84
C ARG A 37 6.26 -3.53 4.27
N ILE A 38 6.41 -3.11 5.53
CA ILE A 38 5.70 -1.93 6.02
C ILE A 38 6.06 -0.71 5.19
N LYS A 39 7.35 -0.56 4.93
CA LYS A 39 7.83 0.59 4.17
C LYS A 39 7.21 0.62 2.78
N MET A 40 7.19 -0.52 2.11
CA MET A 40 6.63 -0.61 0.78
C MET A 40 5.14 -0.29 0.77
N ILE A 41 4.40 -0.83 1.75
CA ILE A 41 2.97 -0.57 1.82
C ILE A 41 2.70 0.91 2.04
N GLU A 42 3.46 1.54 2.92
CA GLU A 42 3.27 2.96 3.18
C GLU A 42 3.62 3.82 1.97
N GLN A 43 4.67 3.46 1.25
CA GLN A 43 5.02 4.18 0.04
C GLN A 43 3.95 4.05 -1.03
N ASN A 44 3.43 2.84 -1.21
CA ASN A 44 2.39 2.61 -2.20
C ASN A 44 1.12 3.35 -1.84
N LYS A 45 0.78 3.39 -0.55
CA LYS A 45 -0.40 4.10 -0.12
C LYS A 45 -0.30 5.58 -0.45
N GLY A 46 0.85 6.18 -0.18
CA GLY A 46 1.05 7.59 -0.50
C GLY A 46 0.93 7.86 -1.99
N LYS A 47 1.49 6.95 -2.79
CA LYS A 47 1.44 7.11 -4.23
C LYS A 47 0.01 6.97 -4.74
N VAL A 48 -0.75 6.02 -4.19
CA VAL A 48 -2.14 5.84 -4.59
C VAL A 48 -2.95 7.08 -4.25
N GLU A 49 -2.74 7.66 -3.08
CA GLU A 49 -3.47 8.86 -2.70
C GLU A 49 -3.17 10.02 -3.65
N GLU A 50 -1.91 10.15 -4.03
CA GLU A 50 -1.53 11.18 -4.98
C GLU A 50 -2.20 10.97 -6.33
N LEU A 51 -2.22 9.72 -6.79
CA LEU A 51 -2.85 9.41 -8.07
C LEU A 51 -4.35 9.61 -8.02
N GLN A 52 -4.98 9.29 -6.89
CA GLN A 52 -6.42 9.52 -6.75
C GLN A 52 -6.75 11.00 -6.83
N SER A 53 -5.89 11.83 -6.26
CA SER A 53 -6.08 13.26 -6.34
C SER A 53 -5.98 13.75 -7.78
N LYS A 54 -5.00 13.24 -8.51
CA LYS A 54 -4.86 13.60 -9.92
C LYS A 54 -6.02 13.10 -10.76
N MET A 55 -6.55 11.94 -10.42
CA MET A 55 -7.69 11.41 -11.16
C MET A 55 -8.91 12.28 -10.97
N LYS A 56 -9.13 12.74 -9.74
CA LYS A 56 -10.24 13.63 -9.48
C LYS A 56 -10.12 14.90 -10.31
N GLU A 57 -8.92 15.43 -10.39
CA GLU A 57 -8.69 16.63 -11.18
C GLU A 57 -8.95 16.37 -12.66
N ALA A 58 -8.49 15.24 -13.17
CA ALA A 58 -8.71 14.89 -14.57
C ALA A 58 -10.19 14.76 -14.87
N ILE A 59 -10.94 14.16 -13.97
CA ILE A 59 -12.37 14.02 -14.16
C ILE A 59 -13.06 15.36 -14.17
N GLU A 60 -12.65 16.26 -13.27
CA GLU A 60 -13.24 17.59 -13.23
C GLU A 60 -13.00 18.36 -14.53
N LYS A 61 -11.86 18.12 -15.15
CA LYS A 61 -11.54 18.74 -16.43
C LYS A 61 -12.07 17.96 -17.60
N GLN A 62 -12.73 16.85 -17.34
CA GLN A 62 -13.25 15.95 -18.36
C GLN A 62 -12.15 15.38 -19.24
N ASP A 63 -10.96 15.28 -18.68
CA ASP A 63 -9.83 14.64 -19.35
C ASP A 63 -9.87 13.15 -19.03
N PHE A 64 -10.80 12.46 -19.68
CA PHE A 64 -11.05 11.07 -19.34
C PHE A 64 -9.94 10.15 -19.82
N GLU A 65 -9.18 10.56 -20.80
CA GLU A 65 -8.03 9.77 -21.24
C GLU A 65 -6.97 9.69 -20.15
N SER A 66 -6.69 10.83 -19.52
CA SER A 66 -5.77 10.83 -18.39
C SER A 66 -6.33 10.04 -17.22
N ALA A 67 -7.63 10.15 -16.98
CA ALA A 67 -8.24 9.42 -15.87
C ALA A 67 -8.08 7.92 -16.06
N ILE A 68 -8.20 7.44 -17.30
CA ILE A 68 -8.01 6.03 -17.58
C ILE A 68 -6.59 5.60 -17.25
N GLN A 69 -5.61 6.37 -17.68
CA GLN A 69 -4.23 6.05 -17.41
C GLN A 69 -3.92 6.03 -15.91
N ILE A 70 -4.46 7.01 -15.20
CA ILE A 70 -4.24 7.08 -13.76
C ILE A 70 -4.91 5.91 -13.08
N ARG A 71 -6.13 5.56 -13.48
CA ARG A 71 -6.81 4.41 -12.93
C ARG A 71 -5.98 3.13 -13.09
N ASP A 72 -5.39 2.97 -14.27
CA ASP A 72 -4.59 1.78 -14.53
C ASP A 72 -3.34 1.75 -13.65
N GLU A 73 -2.75 2.90 -13.42
CA GLU A 73 -1.60 2.97 -12.52
C GLU A 73 -1.98 2.61 -11.09
N ILE A 74 -3.11 3.11 -10.63
CA ILE A 74 -3.58 2.78 -9.28
C ILE A 74 -3.79 1.27 -9.17
N ASN A 75 -4.39 0.68 -10.19
CA ASN A 75 -4.66 -0.76 -10.16
C ASN A 75 -3.38 -1.56 -10.10
N LYS A 76 -2.33 -1.10 -10.75
CA LYS A 76 -1.04 -1.78 -10.68
C LYS A 76 -0.46 -1.73 -9.27
N LEU A 77 -0.62 -0.62 -8.60
CA LEU A 77 -0.07 -0.47 -7.25
C LEU A 77 -0.85 -1.28 -6.23
N ASN A 78 -2.12 -1.55 -6.52
CA ASN A 78 -2.97 -2.29 -5.58
C ASN A 78 -2.95 -3.78 -5.79
N LYS A 79 -2.08 -4.29 -6.58
CA LYS A 79 -1.98 -5.74 -6.78
C LYS A 79 -1.23 -6.45 -5.70
#